data_125c2055284657c11340a42a124351f0
#
_entry.id   125c2055284657c11340a42a124351f0
#
_cell.length_a   1.000
_cell.length_b   1.000
_cell.length_c   1.000
_cell.angle_alpha   90.00
_cell.angle_beta   90.00
_cell.angle_gamma   90.00
#
_symmetry.space_group_name_H-M   'P 1'
#
loop_
_entity.id
_entity.type
_entity.pdbx_description
1 polymer ?
#
loop_
_entity_poly.entity_id
_entity_poly.type
_entity_poly.pdbx_seq_one_letter_code
_entity_poly.pdbx_strand_id
1 'polypeptide(L)'
;LGLSVIAVSTALFLSGAMWTLYMAVEPWVRRQWPKTIISWSRLLAGNLRDPVVGRDILLGVALGVVWILVFQIRYIPIMRMGASPGIGSTDALMGGRVALGAWLRQWPQSIQTTLIFFLVLLGLKVLLRKEWIAALVFIAIFAVPRGLSSSYMAIELPTQIIVYAIAVLIVIRFGLVPLACAIFTIDMTSGIPFSADLSTWYMTTSILAFMSVLVLAGWGFYHSLGGRPLWNAEAD
;
A
#
# COMPACT_ATOMS: atom_id res chain seq x y z
N LEU A 1 16.91 -23.18 -15.28
CA LEU A 1 17.81 -23.15 -14.12
C LEU A 1 18.37 -21.75 -13.85
N GLY A 2 18.94 -21.02 -14.85
CA GLY A 2 19.52 -19.68 -14.61
C GLY A 2 18.54 -18.65 -14.10
N LEU A 3 17.33 -18.54 -14.68
CA LEU A 3 16.30 -17.60 -14.26
C LEU A 3 15.78 -17.84 -12.85
N SER A 4 15.63 -19.12 -12.46
CA SER A 4 15.20 -19.47 -11.11
C SER A 4 16.26 -19.11 -10.06
N VAL A 5 17.53 -19.32 -10.36
CA VAL A 5 18.65 -18.96 -9.47
C VAL A 5 18.70 -17.44 -9.30
N ILE A 6 18.59 -16.66 -10.39
CA ILE A 6 18.54 -15.20 -10.35
C ILE A 6 17.36 -14.72 -9.51
N ALA A 7 16.16 -15.29 -9.71
CA ALA A 7 14.97 -14.91 -8.97
C ALA A 7 15.13 -15.16 -7.46
N VAL A 8 15.64 -16.35 -7.07
CA VAL A 8 15.86 -16.68 -5.67
C VAL A 8 16.95 -15.82 -5.03
N SER A 9 18.08 -15.62 -5.73
CA SER A 9 19.18 -14.80 -5.19
C SER A 9 18.75 -13.34 -5.03
N THR A 10 17.98 -12.78 -5.98
CA THR A 10 17.42 -11.42 -5.87
C THR A 10 16.42 -11.32 -4.71
N ALA A 11 15.55 -12.31 -4.55
CA ALA A 11 14.59 -12.33 -3.43
C ALA A 11 15.30 -12.39 -2.07
N LEU A 12 16.31 -13.25 -1.94
CA LEU A 12 17.12 -13.38 -0.71
C LEU A 12 17.89 -12.09 -0.43
N PHE A 13 18.52 -11.49 -1.45
CA PHE A 13 19.24 -10.24 -1.30
C PHE A 13 18.32 -9.10 -0.84
N LEU A 14 17.18 -8.91 -1.49
CA LEU A 14 16.20 -7.89 -1.12
C LEU A 14 15.64 -8.11 0.28
N SER A 15 15.31 -9.35 0.63
CA SER A 15 14.83 -9.69 1.97
C SER A 15 15.88 -9.42 3.04
N GLY A 16 17.13 -9.82 2.80
CA GLY A 16 18.25 -9.57 3.69
C GLY A 16 18.55 -8.08 3.84
N ALA A 17 18.56 -7.32 2.75
CA ALA A 17 18.75 -5.88 2.77
C ALA A 17 17.63 -5.16 3.56
N MET A 18 16.37 -5.54 3.34
CA MET A 18 15.22 -4.98 4.06
C MET A 18 15.27 -5.33 5.55
N TRP A 19 15.63 -6.57 5.89
CA TRP A 19 15.81 -6.99 7.28
C TRP A 19 16.92 -6.18 7.97
N THR A 20 18.06 -6.05 7.33
CA THR A 20 19.20 -5.29 7.88
C THR A 20 18.85 -3.82 8.10
N LEU A 21 18.18 -3.19 7.11
CA LEU A 21 17.69 -1.82 7.23
C LEU A 21 16.67 -1.67 8.38
N TYR A 22 15.73 -2.60 8.49
CA TYR A 22 14.75 -2.59 9.57
C TYR A 22 15.44 -2.69 10.94
N MET A 23 16.34 -3.66 11.13
CA MET A 23 17.06 -3.85 12.38
C MET A 23 17.92 -2.64 12.77
N ALA A 24 18.55 -1.98 11.79
CA ALA A 24 19.34 -0.78 12.03
C ALA A 24 18.49 0.43 12.49
N VAL A 25 17.25 0.50 12.01
CA VAL A 25 16.37 1.65 12.27
C VAL A 25 15.42 1.39 13.45
N GLU A 26 15.13 0.15 13.80
CA GLU A 26 14.21 -0.22 14.88
C GLU A 26 14.48 0.50 16.21
N PRO A 27 15.73 0.60 16.74
CA PRO A 27 15.98 1.30 18.01
C PRO A 27 15.62 2.80 17.95
N TRP A 28 15.83 3.43 16.79
CA TRP A 28 15.49 4.83 16.55
C TRP A 28 13.99 5.04 16.48
N VAL A 29 13.28 4.16 15.79
CA VAL A 29 11.81 4.21 15.67
C VAL A 29 11.16 4.04 17.04
N ARG A 30 11.62 3.09 17.85
CA ARG A 30 11.11 2.87 19.22
C ARG A 30 11.26 4.11 20.10
N ARG A 31 12.28 4.94 19.86
CA ARG A 31 12.50 6.19 20.60
C ARG A 31 11.67 7.36 20.07
N GLN A 32 11.56 7.50 18.74
CA GLN A 32 10.95 8.66 18.08
C GLN A 32 9.45 8.49 17.79
N TRP A 33 9.04 7.28 17.39
CA TRP A 33 7.67 6.95 17.00
C TRP A 33 7.21 5.58 17.52
N PRO A 34 7.14 5.39 18.86
CA PRO A 34 6.82 4.09 19.43
C PRO A 34 5.44 3.58 18.97
N LYS A 35 4.48 4.48 18.76
CA LYS A 35 3.11 4.11 18.35
C LYS A 35 3.03 3.58 16.92
N THR A 36 3.92 4.00 16.02
CA THR A 36 3.89 3.66 14.59
C THR A 36 4.21 2.18 14.31
N ILE A 37 4.96 1.53 15.19
CA ILE A 37 5.42 0.15 15.02
C ILE A 37 4.75 -0.85 15.95
N ILE A 38 3.74 -0.47 16.75
CA ILE A 38 3.11 -1.38 17.72
C ILE A 38 2.48 -2.58 17.01
N SER A 39 1.58 -2.35 16.06
CA SER A 39 0.92 -3.41 15.30
C SER A 39 1.92 -4.18 14.42
N TRP A 40 2.91 -3.50 13.86
CA TRP A 40 3.98 -4.11 13.09
C TRP A 40 4.82 -5.08 13.94
N SER A 41 5.23 -4.67 15.14
CA SER A 41 5.99 -5.53 16.07
C SER A 41 5.17 -6.73 16.53
N ARG A 42 3.86 -6.58 16.78
CA ARG A 42 2.95 -7.68 17.11
C ARG A 42 2.81 -8.67 15.96
N LEU A 43 2.70 -8.15 14.73
CA LEU A 43 2.64 -8.97 13.52
C LEU A 43 3.92 -9.80 13.35
N LEU A 44 5.10 -9.18 13.51
CA LEU A 44 6.40 -9.88 13.44
C LEU A 44 6.60 -10.88 14.59
N ALA A 45 6.01 -10.64 15.76
CA ALA A 45 6.00 -11.58 16.88
C ALA A 45 5.02 -12.77 16.69
N GLY A 46 4.35 -12.86 15.54
CA GLY A 46 3.39 -13.91 15.21
C GLY A 46 1.99 -13.72 15.79
N ASN A 47 1.72 -12.59 16.45
CA ASN A 47 0.41 -12.27 17.05
C ASN A 47 -0.57 -11.75 15.97
N LEU A 48 -0.79 -12.57 14.92
CA LEU A 48 -1.63 -12.21 13.79
C LEU A 48 -3.10 -11.99 14.19
N ARG A 49 -3.57 -12.67 15.23
CA ARG A 49 -4.97 -12.61 15.71
C ARG A 49 -5.24 -11.49 16.73
N ASP A 50 -4.27 -10.61 16.94
CA ASP A 50 -4.42 -9.48 17.85
C ASP A 50 -5.47 -8.48 17.31
N PRO A 51 -6.46 -8.06 18.11
CA PRO A 51 -7.49 -7.11 17.68
C PRO A 51 -6.94 -5.78 17.16
N VAL A 52 -5.78 -5.32 17.70
CA VAL A 52 -5.14 -4.09 17.23
C VAL A 52 -4.60 -4.28 15.81
N VAL A 53 -4.01 -5.45 15.52
CA VAL A 53 -3.53 -5.78 14.16
C VAL A 53 -4.71 -5.87 13.20
N GLY A 54 -5.80 -6.55 13.59
CA GLY A 54 -7.03 -6.65 12.79
C GLY A 54 -7.62 -5.28 12.45
N ARG A 55 -7.76 -4.41 13.46
CA ARG A 55 -8.24 -3.04 13.28
C ARG A 55 -7.36 -2.24 12.32
N ASP A 56 -6.06 -2.33 12.48
CA ASP A 56 -5.09 -1.57 11.69
C ASP A 56 -5.05 -2.05 10.22
N ILE A 57 -5.25 -3.34 9.98
CA ILE A 57 -5.43 -3.90 8.62
C ILE A 57 -6.71 -3.36 7.99
N LEU A 58 -7.84 -3.44 8.69
CA LEU A 58 -9.13 -2.96 8.18
C LEU A 58 -9.07 -1.46 7.85
N LEU A 59 -8.47 -0.68 8.73
CA LEU A 59 -8.28 0.76 8.55
C LEU A 59 -7.36 1.06 7.36
N GLY A 60 -6.29 0.26 7.19
CA GLY A 60 -5.40 0.37 6.05
C GLY A 60 -6.10 0.09 4.72
N VAL A 61 -6.92 -0.96 4.65
CA VAL A 61 -7.71 -1.26 3.44
C VAL A 61 -8.70 -0.12 3.16
N ALA A 62 -9.42 0.38 4.17
CA ALA A 62 -10.37 1.49 3.99
C ALA A 62 -9.67 2.77 3.48
N LEU A 63 -8.52 3.12 4.05
CA LEU A 63 -7.72 4.27 3.59
C LEU A 63 -7.12 4.04 2.20
N GLY A 64 -6.76 2.80 1.86
CA GLY A 64 -6.35 2.42 0.51
C GLY A 64 -7.46 2.62 -0.52
N VAL A 65 -8.71 2.30 -0.18
CA VAL A 65 -9.88 2.58 -1.04
C VAL A 65 -10.06 4.10 -1.22
N VAL A 66 -9.96 4.89 -0.16
CA VAL A 66 -10.00 6.36 -0.28
C VAL A 66 -8.89 6.88 -1.18
N TRP A 67 -7.69 6.37 -1.01
CA TRP A 67 -6.53 6.74 -1.81
C TRP A 67 -6.74 6.45 -3.29
N ILE A 68 -7.22 5.23 -3.64
CA ILE A 68 -7.47 4.89 -5.04
C ILE A 68 -8.58 5.73 -5.65
N LEU A 69 -9.63 6.09 -4.89
CA LEU A 69 -10.68 6.98 -5.36
C LEU A 69 -10.12 8.36 -5.73
N VAL A 70 -9.28 8.94 -4.87
CA VAL A 70 -8.58 10.21 -5.18
C VAL A 70 -7.75 10.07 -6.45
N PHE A 71 -7.04 8.96 -6.58
CA PHE A 71 -6.20 8.69 -7.75
C PHE A 71 -7.01 8.51 -9.03
N GLN A 72 -8.21 7.93 -8.97
CA GLN A 72 -9.09 7.70 -10.12
C GLN A 72 -9.87 8.96 -10.54
N ILE A 73 -10.25 9.79 -9.60
CA ILE A 73 -11.00 11.05 -9.89
C ILE A 73 -10.24 11.95 -10.86
N ARG A 74 -8.89 11.90 -10.85
CA ARG A 74 -8.07 12.68 -11.78
C ARG A 74 -8.33 12.37 -13.27
N TYR A 75 -8.78 11.16 -13.59
CA TYR A 75 -9.07 10.79 -14.97
C TYR A 75 -10.29 11.50 -15.55
N ILE A 76 -11.21 11.97 -14.71
CA ILE A 76 -12.42 12.68 -15.17
C ILE A 76 -12.05 13.94 -15.97
N PRO A 77 -11.24 14.89 -15.44
CA PRO A 77 -10.84 16.06 -16.22
C PRO A 77 -9.89 15.71 -17.38
N ILE A 78 -9.03 14.70 -17.22
CA ILE A 78 -8.10 14.27 -18.28
C ILE A 78 -8.88 13.73 -19.50
N MET A 79 -9.91 12.90 -19.29
CA MET A 79 -10.76 12.39 -20.36
C MET A 79 -11.57 13.51 -21.05
N ARG A 80 -12.00 14.53 -20.30
CA ARG A 80 -12.67 15.70 -20.89
C ARG A 80 -11.76 16.53 -21.81
N MET A 81 -10.45 16.42 -21.64
CA MET A 81 -9.43 17.02 -22.52
C MET A 81 -9.09 16.14 -23.74
N GLY A 82 -9.83 15.02 -23.95
CA GLY A 82 -9.64 14.12 -25.09
C GLY A 82 -8.52 13.09 -24.91
N ALA A 83 -7.95 12.96 -23.72
CA ALA A 83 -6.94 11.95 -23.46
C ALA A 83 -7.57 10.61 -23.07
N SER A 84 -6.94 9.51 -23.49
CA SER A 84 -7.28 8.18 -23.03
C SER A 84 -6.69 7.92 -21.64
N PRO A 85 -7.41 7.25 -20.74
CA PRO A 85 -6.83 6.81 -19.47
C PRO A 85 -5.66 5.87 -19.77
N GLY A 86 -4.52 6.09 -19.09
CA GLY A 86 -3.37 5.20 -19.21
C GLY A 86 -3.72 3.81 -18.70
N ILE A 87 -3.38 2.80 -19.49
CA ILE A 87 -3.43 1.42 -19.03
C ILE A 87 -2.26 1.23 -18.06
N GLY A 88 -2.52 0.67 -16.88
CA GLY A 88 -1.47 0.31 -15.93
C GLY A 88 -0.52 -0.75 -16.50
N SER A 89 -0.06 -1.70 -15.70
CA SER A 89 0.75 -2.80 -16.21
C SER A 89 -0.06 -3.71 -17.14
N THR A 90 0.50 -4.03 -18.31
CA THR A 90 -0.05 -5.03 -19.23
C THR A 90 0.35 -6.46 -18.87
N ASP A 91 1.18 -6.65 -17.84
CA ASP A 91 1.67 -7.96 -17.41
C ASP A 91 0.53 -8.93 -17.10
N ALA A 92 -0.53 -8.43 -16.46
CA ALA A 92 -1.72 -9.22 -16.16
C ALA A 92 -2.47 -9.71 -17.43
N LEU A 93 -2.21 -9.11 -18.58
CA LEU A 93 -2.81 -9.45 -19.87
C LEU A 93 -1.94 -10.43 -20.70
N MET A 94 -0.73 -10.77 -20.24
CA MET A 94 0.20 -11.65 -20.97
C MET A 94 -0.05 -13.15 -20.76
N GLY A 95 -1.15 -13.53 -20.10
CA GLY A 95 -1.53 -14.91 -19.84
C GLY A 95 -1.43 -15.31 -18.35
N GLY A 96 -2.09 -16.40 -17.98
CA GLY A 96 -2.33 -16.78 -16.58
C GLY A 96 -1.07 -16.96 -15.73
N ARG A 97 0.03 -17.44 -16.28
CA ARG A 97 1.31 -17.58 -15.56
C ARG A 97 1.92 -16.22 -15.22
N VAL A 98 1.90 -15.27 -16.16
CA VAL A 98 2.45 -13.92 -15.96
C VAL A 98 1.54 -13.14 -15.01
N ALA A 99 0.24 -13.28 -15.16
CA ALA A 99 -0.77 -12.69 -14.26
C ALA A 99 -0.62 -13.17 -12.82
N LEU A 100 -0.41 -14.48 -12.60
CA LEU A 100 -0.14 -15.04 -11.28
C LEU A 100 1.18 -14.52 -10.71
N GLY A 101 2.23 -14.44 -11.52
CA GLY A 101 3.51 -13.85 -11.13
C GLY A 101 3.39 -12.38 -10.75
N ALA A 102 2.64 -11.59 -11.52
CA ALA A 102 2.36 -10.19 -11.22
C ALA A 102 1.59 -10.05 -9.91
N TRP A 103 0.57 -10.87 -9.67
CA TRP A 103 -0.19 -10.90 -8.41
C TRP A 103 0.69 -11.26 -7.21
N LEU A 104 1.50 -12.32 -7.31
CA LEU A 104 2.42 -12.72 -6.24
C LEU A 104 3.44 -11.62 -5.90
N ARG A 105 3.93 -10.90 -6.91
CA ARG A 105 4.92 -9.82 -6.74
C ARG A 105 4.36 -8.63 -5.95
N GLN A 106 3.06 -8.38 -5.99
CA GLN A 106 2.45 -7.25 -5.27
C GLN A 106 2.62 -7.36 -3.74
N TRP A 107 2.63 -8.58 -3.19
CA TRP A 107 2.77 -8.80 -1.75
C TRP A 107 4.09 -8.26 -1.18
N PRO A 108 5.26 -8.74 -1.63
CA PRO A 108 6.53 -8.20 -1.16
C PRO A 108 6.75 -6.75 -1.58
N GLN A 109 6.25 -6.33 -2.74
CA GLN A 109 6.41 -4.98 -3.24
C GLN A 109 5.70 -3.95 -2.35
N SER A 110 4.49 -4.22 -1.90
CA SER A 110 3.74 -3.33 -0.99
C SER A 110 4.48 -3.16 0.35
N ILE A 111 5.05 -4.24 0.89
CA ILE A 111 5.86 -4.19 2.10
C ILE A 111 7.13 -3.37 1.86
N GLN A 112 7.82 -3.62 0.76
CA GLN A 112 9.04 -2.90 0.39
C GLN A 112 8.77 -1.39 0.23
N THR A 113 7.74 -1.01 -0.50
CA THR A 113 7.35 0.40 -0.68
C THR A 113 7.01 1.05 0.66
N THR A 114 6.28 0.35 1.52
CA THR A 114 5.96 0.82 2.88
C THR A 114 7.21 1.11 3.69
N LEU A 115 8.16 0.17 3.71
CA LEU A 115 9.41 0.34 4.45
C LEU A 115 10.27 1.48 3.88
N ILE A 116 10.34 1.62 2.56
CA ILE A 116 11.05 2.74 1.91
C ILE A 116 10.41 4.07 2.29
N PHE A 117 9.08 4.20 2.20
CA PHE A 117 8.38 5.42 2.58
C PHE A 117 8.62 5.77 4.04
N PHE A 118 8.54 4.77 4.90
CA PHE A 118 8.79 4.95 6.32
C PHE A 118 10.23 5.38 6.61
N LEU A 119 11.21 4.72 6.00
CA LEU A 119 12.63 5.03 6.18
C LEU A 119 12.98 6.45 5.69
N VAL A 120 12.46 6.84 4.51
CA VAL A 120 12.66 8.19 3.99
C VAL A 120 12.04 9.23 4.93
N LEU A 121 10.80 9.01 5.37
CA LEU A 121 10.11 9.94 6.26
C LEU A 121 10.81 10.04 7.63
N LEU A 122 11.26 8.91 8.17
CA LEU A 122 12.04 8.88 9.41
C LEU A 122 13.37 9.61 9.26
N GLY A 123 14.13 9.34 8.18
CA GLY A 123 15.39 10.02 7.88
C GLY A 123 15.22 11.53 7.76
N LEU A 124 14.16 11.97 7.07
CA LEU A 124 13.82 13.38 6.97
C LEU A 124 13.46 14.00 8.34
N LYS A 125 12.70 13.28 9.17
CA LYS A 125 12.38 13.74 10.53
C LYS A 125 13.63 13.90 11.39
N VAL A 126 14.56 12.95 11.32
CA VAL A 126 15.83 13.02 12.05
C VAL A 126 16.66 14.22 11.58
N LEU A 127 16.74 14.45 10.28
CA LEU A 127 17.53 15.51 9.67
C LEU A 127 16.92 16.90 9.95
N LEU A 128 15.60 17.04 9.75
CA LEU A 128 14.91 18.33 9.83
C LEU A 128 14.37 18.64 11.23
N ARG A 129 14.38 17.67 12.14
CA ARG A 129 13.95 17.78 13.55
C ARG A 129 12.48 18.20 13.75
N LYS A 130 11.77 18.60 12.70
CA LYS A 130 10.36 19.02 12.73
C LYS A 130 9.53 18.10 11.83
N GLU A 131 8.51 17.50 12.40
CA GLU A 131 7.67 16.49 11.73
C GLU A 131 6.93 17.06 10.51
N TRP A 132 6.35 18.26 10.63
CA TRP A 132 5.63 18.88 9.54
C TRP A 132 6.54 19.25 8.35
N ILE A 133 7.81 19.67 8.61
CA ILE A 133 8.78 19.96 7.55
C ILE A 133 9.19 18.64 6.86
N ALA A 134 9.44 17.59 7.64
CA ALA A 134 9.74 16.27 7.09
C ALA A 134 8.61 15.76 6.18
N ALA A 135 7.35 15.96 6.61
CA ALA A 135 6.17 15.63 5.82
C ALA A 135 6.12 16.39 4.49
N LEU A 136 6.31 17.72 4.52
CA LEU A 136 6.30 18.55 3.31
C LEU A 136 7.43 18.17 2.35
N VAL A 137 8.64 17.96 2.86
CA VAL A 137 9.80 17.56 2.03
C VAL A 137 9.58 16.17 1.45
N PHE A 138 9.01 15.23 2.22
CA PHE A 138 8.63 13.91 1.72
C PHE A 138 7.64 14.01 0.55
N ILE A 139 6.56 14.78 0.74
CA ILE A 139 5.56 15.00 -0.31
C ILE A 139 6.22 15.61 -1.54
N ALA A 140 7.07 16.62 -1.37
CA ALA A 140 7.78 17.27 -2.48
C ALA A 140 8.68 16.28 -3.25
N ILE A 141 9.46 15.45 -2.56
CA ILE A 141 10.37 14.47 -3.18
C ILE A 141 9.61 13.49 -4.07
N PHE A 142 8.43 13.02 -3.65
CA PHE A 142 7.69 12.01 -4.38
C PHE A 142 6.64 12.57 -5.34
N ALA A 143 5.99 13.69 -5.01
CA ALA A 143 4.92 14.27 -5.82
C ALA A 143 5.45 15.11 -6.98
N VAL A 144 6.47 15.94 -6.73
CA VAL A 144 6.95 16.91 -7.73
C VAL A 144 7.51 16.21 -8.99
N PRO A 145 8.43 15.23 -8.91
CA PRO A 145 8.94 14.59 -10.11
C PRO A 145 7.84 13.91 -10.95
N ARG A 146 6.88 13.24 -10.27
CA ARG A 146 5.77 12.57 -10.96
C ARG A 146 4.79 13.57 -11.59
N GLY A 147 4.46 14.65 -10.88
CA GLY A 147 3.58 15.68 -11.39
C GLY A 147 4.16 16.44 -12.58
N LEU A 148 5.46 16.79 -12.52
CA LEU A 148 6.16 17.51 -13.60
C LEU A 148 6.41 16.63 -14.84
N SER A 149 6.51 15.32 -14.68
CA SER A 149 6.72 14.40 -15.82
C SER A 149 5.46 14.15 -16.63
N SER A 150 4.30 14.60 -16.15
CA SER A 150 3.01 14.39 -16.83
C SER A 150 2.70 15.48 -17.83
N SER A 151 2.13 15.11 -18.97
CA SER A 151 1.56 16.06 -19.95
C SER A 151 0.39 16.88 -19.37
N TYR A 152 -0.22 16.42 -18.28
CA TYR A 152 -1.35 17.07 -17.59
C TYR A 152 -0.94 17.56 -16.19
N MET A 153 0.18 18.27 -16.11
CA MET A 153 0.79 18.71 -14.85
C MET A 153 -0.18 19.42 -13.91
N ALA A 154 -1.10 20.26 -14.46
CA ALA A 154 -2.07 21.00 -13.66
C ALA A 154 -3.05 20.12 -12.87
N ILE A 155 -3.28 18.88 -13.33
CA ILE A 155 -4.15 17.89 -12.69
C ILE A 155 -3.30 16.88 -11.88
N GLU A 156 -2.22 16.42 -12.48
CA GLU A 156 -1.36 15.39 -11.86
C GLU A 156 -0.64 15.89 -10.61
N LEU A 157 -0.07 17.10 -10.65
CA LEU A 157 0.70 17.60 -9.51
C LEU A 157 -0.14 17.73 -8.23
N PRO A 158 -1.32 18.38 -8.23
CA PRO A 158 -2.16 18.43 -7.02
C PRO A 158 -2.65 17.03 -6.61
N THR A 159 -2.95 16.14 -7.56
CA THR A 159 -3.34 14.76 -7.25
C THR A 159 -2.20 14.02 -6.54
N GLN A 160 -0.98 14.12 -7.03
CA GLN A 160 0.18 13.49 -6.42
C GLN A 160 0.46 14.06 -5.02
N ILE A 161 0.31 15.36 -4.83
CA ILE A 161 0.44 16.01 -3.51
C ILE A 161 -0.57 15.40 -2.53
N ILE A 162 -1.84 15.29 -2.90
CA ILE A 162 -2.89 14.70 -2.05
C ILE A 162 -2.58 13.24 -1.74
N VAL A 163 -2.19 12.47 -2.73
CA VAL A 163 -1.85 11.05 -2.63
C VAL A 163 -0.72 10.82 -1.62
N TYR A 164 0.39 11.57 -1.73
CA TYR A 164 1.50 11.44 -0.78
C TYR A 164 1.21 12.05 0.58
N ALA A 165 0.33 13.06 0.67
CA ALA A 165 -0.16 13.57 1.95
C ALA A 165 -0.97 12.50 2.69
N ILE A 166 -1.82 11.73 1.99
CA ILE A 166 -2.53 10.59 2.57
C ILE A 166 -1.53 9.55 3.09
N ALA A 167 -0.49 9.19 2.32
CA ALA A 167 0.53 8.25 2.75
C ALA A 167 1.23 8.69 4.05
N VAL A 168 1.66 9.95 4.10
CA VAL A 168 2.30 10.56 5.28
C VAL A 168 1.35 10.56 6.49
N LEU A 169 0.09 10.93 6.27
CA LEU A 169 -0.94 10.92 7.32
C LEU A 169 -1.15 9.51 7.87
N ILE A 170 -1.21 8.50 7.00
CA ILE A 170 -1.36 7.10 7.42
C ILE A 170 -0.18 6.68 8.31
N VAL A 171 1.05 6.95 7.90
CA VAL A 171 2.24 6.58 8.68
C VAL A 171 2.25 7.25 10.04
N ILE A 172 2.07 8.57 10.06
CA ILE A 172 2.20 9.35 11.29
C ILE A 172 1.07 9.03 12.28
N ARG A 173 -0.15 8.86 11.79
CA ARG A 173 -1.36 8.70 12.63
C ARG A 173 -1.65 7.25 12.99
N PHE A 174 -1.44 6.32 12.07
CA PHE A 174 -1.92 4.95 12.19
C PHE A 174 -0.79 3.91 12.15
N GLY A 175 0.35 4.24 11.56
CA GLY A 175 1.54 3.39 11.57
C GLY A 175 1.79 2.59 10.31
N LEU A 176 2.70 1.60 10.43
CA LEU A 176 3.22 0.83 9.30
C LEU A 176 2.21 -0.17 8.74
N VAL A 177 1.48 -0.89 9.58
CA VAL A 177 0.53 -1.91 9.12
C VAL A 177 -0.59 -1.31 8.28
N PRO A 178 -1.26 -0.20 8.69
CA PRO A 178 -2.23 0.46 7.85
C PRO A 178 -1.64 0.98 6.54
N LEU A 179 -0.41 1.50 6.54
CA LEU A 179 0.23 1.93 5.29
C LEU A 179 0.48 0.75 4.35
N ALA A 180 0.99 -0.37 4.85
CA ALA A 180 1.24 -1.57 4.05
C ALA A 180 -0.06 -2.10 3.40
N CYS A 181 -1.14 -2.15 4.18
CA CYS A 181 -2.45 -2.56 3.68
C CYS A 181 -3.05 -1.57 2.68
N ALA A 182 -2.84 -0.25 2.88
CA ALA A 182 -3.28 0.77 1.94
C ALA A 182 -2.52 0.66 0.60
N ILE A 183 -1.19 0.54 0.64
CA ILE A 183 -0.37 0.36 -0.56
C ILE A 183 -0.74 -0.94 -1.27
N PHE A 184 -0.91 -2.04 -0.54
CA PHE A 184 -1.37 -3.31 -1.11
C PHE A 184 -2.71 -3.17 -1.82
N THR A 185 -3.68 -2.49 -1.21
CA THR A 185 -5.00 -2.23 -1.81
C THR A 185 -4.88 -1.46 -3.12
N ILE A 186 -4.02 -0.42 -3.14
CA ILE A 186 -3.79 0.39 -4.34
C ILE A 186 -3.09 -0.44 -5.42
N ASP A 187 -2.03 -1.16 -5.07
CA ASP A 187 -1.26 -1.96 -6.01
C ASP A 187 -2.14 -3.05 -6.65
N MET A 188 -3.01 -3.71 -5.85
CA MET A 188 -3.95 -4.71 -6.36
C MET A 188 -5.02 -4.12 -7.26
N THR A 189 -5.50 -2.91 -6.96
CA THR A 189 -6.61 -2.30 -7.72
C THR A 189 -6.16 -1.47 -8.91
N SER A 190 -4.96 -0.87 -8.88
CA SER A 190 -4.43 -0.06 -9.99
C SER A 190 -3.49 -0.82 -10.92
N GLY A 191 -2.87 -1.90 -10.44
CA GLY A 191 -1.93 -2.72 -11.21
C GLY A 191 -2.61 -3.76 -12.12
N ILE A 192 -3.90 -4.00 -11.94
CA ILE A 192 -4.66 -5.03 -12.68
C ILE A 192 -5.85 -4.37 -13.37
N PRO A 193 -6.06 -4.62 -14.67
CA PRO A 193 -7.20 -4.06 -15.39
C PRO A 193 -8.49 -4.69 -14.89
N PHE A 194 -9.48 -3.85 -14.58
CA PHE A 194 -10.83 -4.27 -14.21
C PHE A 194 -11.79 -4.04 -15.39
N SER A 195 -12.65 -5.03 -15.64
CA SER A 195 -13.74 -4.93 -16.60
C SER A 195 -15.06 -5.24 -15.94
N ALA A 196 -16.13 -4.59 -16.37
CA ALA A 196 -17.49 -4.96 -16.00
C ALA A 196 -18.00 -6.16 -16.84
N ASP A 197 -17.32 -6.49 -17.92
CA ASP A 197 -17.65 -7.62 -18.77
C ASP A 197 -17.00 -8.91 -18.23
N LEU A 198 -17.83 -9.79 -17.69
CA LEU A 198 -17.42 -11.09 -17.14
C LEU A 198 -16.89 -12.07 -18.18
N SER A 199 -17.13 -11.82 -19.46
CA SER A 199 -16.66 -12.69 -20.56
C SER A 199 -15.20 -12.44 -20.96
N THR A 200 -14.58 -11.41 -20.42
CA THR A 200 -13.20 -11.07 -20.76
C THR A 200 -12.22 -12.10 -20.21
N TRP A 201 -11.25 -12.50 -21.03
CA TRP A 201 -10.27 -13.54 -20.70
C TRP A 201 -9.37 -13.22 -19.49
N TYR A 202 -9.22 -11.94 -19.13
CA TYR A 202 -8.45 -11.50 -17.97
C TYR A 202 -9.30 -11.34 -16.69
N MET A 203 -10.58 -11.62 -16.75
CA MET A 203 -11.50 -11.46 -15.61
C MET A 203 -11.07 -12.27 -14.38
N THR A 204 -10.53 -13.47 -14.59
CA THR A 204 -9.99 -14.29 -13.49
C THR A 204 -8.94 -13.55 -12.66
N THR A 205 -8.06 -12.80 -13.30
CA THR A 205 -7.02 -12.02 -12.63
C THR A 205 -7.61 -10.84 -11.85
N SER A 206 -8.63 -10.18 -12.44
CA SER A 206 -9.35 -9.08 -11.79
C SER A 206 -10.10 -9.57 -10.55
N ILE A 207 -10.77 -10.73 -10.63
CA ILE A 207 -11.44 -11.36 -9.48
C ILE A 207 -10.41 -11.73 -8.41
N LEU A 208 -9.27 -12.32 -8.76
CA LEU A 208 -8.24 -12.70 -7.82
C LEU A 208 -7.71 -11.48 -7.03
N ALA A 209 -7.45 -10.37 -7.72
CA ALA A 209 -7.01 -9.13 -7.09
C ALA A 209 -8.06 -8.56 -6.14
N PHE A 210 -9.32 -8.47 -6.58
CA PHE A 210 -10.41 -7.97 -5.77
C PHE A 210 -10.68 -8.86 -4.55
N MET A 211 -10.70 -10.18 -4.74
CA MET A 211 -10.86 -11.14 -3.65
C MET A 211 -9.71 -11.07 -2.64
N SER A 212 -8.49 -10.78 -3.08
CA SER A 212 -7.36 -10.60 -2.16
C SER A 212 -7.58 -9.43 -1.21
N VAL A 213 -8.11 -8.31 -1.71
CA VAL A 213 -8.46 -7.14 -0.89
C VAL A 213 -9.64 -7.46 0.04
N LEU A 214 -10.68 -8.14 -0.46
CA LEU A 214 -11.84 -8.54 0.35
C LEU A 214 -11.46 -9.53 1.46
N VAL A 215 -10.62 -10.52 1.16
CA VAL A 215 -10.12 -11.48 2.16
C VAL A 215 -9.32 -10.76 3.23
N LEU A 216 -8.44 -9.82 2.84
CA LEU A 216 -7.67 -9.03 3.78
C LEU A 216 -8.57 -8.17 4.67
N ALA A 217 -9.57 -7.51 4.09
CA ALA A 217 -10.55 -6.70 4.82
C ALA A 217 -11.40 -7.56 5.77
N GLY A 218 -11.92 -8.70 5.28
CA GLY A 218 -12.73 -9.63 6.07
C GLY A 218 -11.94 -10.23 7.23
N TRP A 219 -10.66 -10.59 6.98
CA TRP A 219 -9.76 -11.07 8.03
C TRP A 219 -9.49 -9.98 9.08
N GLY A 220 -9.20 -8.76 8.64
CA GLY A 220 -9.02 -7.61 9.53
C GLY A 220 -10.26 -7.33 10.36
N PHE A 221 -11.44 -7.36 9.74
CA PHE A 221 -12.73 -7.18 10.41
C PHE A 221 -12.96 -8.26 11.48
N TYR A 222 -12.84 -9.54 11.11
CA TYR A 222 -13.06 -10.65 12.04
C TYR A 222 -12.17 -10.57 13.28
N HIS A 223 -10.88 -10.27 13.11
CA HIS A 223 -9.95 -10.17 14.23
C HIS A 223 -10.09 -8.86 15.02
N SER A 224 -10.56 -7.77 14.39
CA SER A 224 -10.81 -6.51 15.10
C SER A 224 -11.90 -6.63 16.17
N LEU A 225 -12.81 -7.59 16.04
CA LEU A 225 -13.86 -7.87 17.01
C LEU A 225 -13.34 -8.42 18.34
N GLY A 226 -12.13 -8.99 18.37
CA GLY A 226 -11.52 -9.51 19.59
C GLY A 226 -12.35 -10.60 20.29
N GLY A 227 -13.10 -11.40 19.52
CA GLY A 227 -13.98 -12.44 20.06
C GLY A 227 -15.32 -11.95 20.57
N ARG A 228 -15.66 -10.67 20.40
CA ARG A 228 -17.00 -10.16 20.72
C ARG A 228 -18.00 -10.56 19.66
N PRO A 229 -19.22 -11.01 20.02
CA PRO A 229 -20.26 -11.29 19.04
C PRO A 229 -20.67 -10.00 18.32
N LEU A 230 -20.97 -10.11 17.03
CA LEU A 230 -21.44 -8.99 16.19
C LEU A 230 -22.79 -8.43 16.65
N TRP A 231 -23.59 -9.25 17.31
CA TRP A 231 -24.92 -8.94 17.79
C TRP A 231 -25.01 -9.33 19.27
N ASN A 232 -25.06 -8.36 20.15
CA ASN A 232 -25.54 -8.60 21.50
C ASN A 232 -27.06 -8.75 21.40
N ALA A 233 -27.55 -9.98 21.46
CA ALA A 233 -28.97 -10.28 21.59
C ALA A 233 -29.50 -9.99 23.01
N GLU A 234 -28.83 -9.15 23.77
CA GLU A 234 -29.25 -8.71 25.10
C GLU A 234 -29.38 -7.19 25.12
N ALA A 235 -30.45 -6.73 24.54
CA ALA A 235 -31.04 -5.45 24.80
C ALA A 235 -32.56 -5.67 24.89
N ASP A 236 -32.99 -6.27 26.02
CA ASP A 236 -34.35 -6.17 26.59
C ASP A 236 -34.25 -6.49 28.08
#